data_e869567016f1c2e6bd0012dd9c473b5a
#
_entry.id   e869567016f1c2e6bd0012dd9c473b5a
#
_cell.length_a   1.000
_cell.length_b   1.000
_cell.length_c   1.000
_cell.angle_alpha   90.00
_cell.angle_beta   90.00
_cell.angle_gamma   90.00
#
_symmetry.space_group_name_H-M   'P 1'
#
loop_
_entity.id
_entity.type
_entity.pdbx_description
1 polymer ?
#
loop_
_entity_poly.entity_id
_entity_poly.type
_entity_poly.pdbx_seq_one_letter_code
_entity_poly.pdbx_strand_id
1 'polypeptide(L)'
;MGKKTRKTKSGKGKIIYNYREFIEIKDADLSPSTTDIPSSKSKPKGSGIYALYDNHGLYYVGLTTSSLRSRITQHKQHNPRFKKWQRFSWYQIPNLKYTKDMESAILRIVNPKGNKVKGKLKKRKI
;
A
#
# COMPACT_ATOMS: atom_id res chain seq x y z
N MET A 1 10.28 -19.48 -8.61
CA MET A 1 10.41 -18.74 -8.59
C MET A 1 9.77 -17.98 -7.92
N GLY A 2 9.76 -17.75 -7.50
CA GLY A 2 9.27 -17.07 -6.86
C GLY A 2 8.53 -16.12 -7.15
N LYS A 3 8.01 -15.92 -6.71
CA LYS A 3 7.49 -15.07 -7.07
C LYS A 3 7.82 -14.10 -6.72
N LYS A 4 7.86 -13.85 -7.02
CA LYS A 4 8.50 -12.91 -6.84
C LYS A 4 7.91 -11.70 -6.99
N THR A 5 8.38 -10.70 -6.38
CA THR A 5 7.93 -9.36 -6.62
C THR A 5 8.18 -9.02 -8.04
N ARG A 6 7.15 -8.57 -8.71
CA ARG A 6 7.34 -8.20 -10.06
C ARG A 6 7.89 -6.80 -10.11
N LYS A 7 9.02 -6.64 -10.71
CA LYS A 7 9.61 -5.36 -10.90
C LYS A 7 9.20 -4.79 -12.21
N THR A 8 8.74 -3.56 -12.23
CA THR A 8 8.57 -2.88 -13.49
C THR A 8 9.93 -2.44 -14.00
N LYS A 9 10.14 -2.51 -15.29
CA LYS A 9 11.35 -1.99 -15.85
C LYS A 9 11.36 -0.52 -15.66
N SER A 10 12.49 0.01 -15.31
CA SER A 10 12.59 1.45 -15.25
C SER A 10 12.40 1.94 -16.66
N GLY A 11 11.61 2.95 -16.81
CA GLY A 11 11.36 3.45 -18.11
C GLY A 11 10.35 4.52 -18.05
N LYS A 12 10.20 5.23 -19.14
CA LYS A 12 9.28 6.30 -19.19
C LYS A 12 7.89 5.83 -18.96
N GLY A 13 7.13 6.54 -18.19
CA GLY A 13 5.73 6.26 -17.97
C GLY A 13 5.44 5.22 -16.95
N LYS A 14 6.44 4.63 -16.36
CA LYS A 14 6.18 3.63 -15.33
C LYS A 14 5.97 4.32 -14.01
N ILE A 15 4.80 4.13 -13.43
CA ILE A 15 4.45 4.72 -12.14
C ILE A 15 4.78 3.75 -11.01
N ILE A 16 4.34 2.51 -11.12
CA ILE A 16 4.60 1.51 -10.10
C ILE A 16 5.94 0.88 -10.39
N TYR A 17 6.86 1.01 -9.43
CA TYR A 17 8.19 0.46 -9.57
C TYR A 17 8.20 -1.02 -9.23
N ASN A 18 7.52 -1.37 -8.15
CA ASN A 18 7.50 -2.73 -7.63
C ASN A 18 6.22 -2.94 -6.86
N TYR A 19 5.77 -4.19 -6.70
CA TYR A 19 4.56 -4.44 -5.95
C TYR A 19 4.48 -5.91 -5.54
N ARG A 20 3.67 -6.17 -4.51
CA ARG A 20 3.28 -7.52 -4.14
C ARG A 20 1.84 -7.47 -3.66
N GLU A 21 1.10 -8.55 -3.89
CA GLU A 21 -0.33 -8.56 -3.62
C GLU A 21 -0.73 -9.74 -2.76
N PHE A 22 -1.74 -9.51 -1.92
CA PHE A 22 -2.42 -10.52 -1.13
C PHE A 22 -1.48 -11.35 -0.25
N ILE A 23 -0.66 -10.64 0.50
CA ILE A 23 0.27 -11.26 1.44
C ILE A 23 -0.44 -11.49 2.76
N GLU A 24 -0.34 -12.69 3.33
CA GLU A 24 -0.92 -12.98 4.63
C GLU A 24 -0.14 -12.26 5.71
N ILE A 25 -0.84 -11.45 6.51
CA ILE A 25 -0.15 -10.68 7.53
C ILE A 25 0.50 -11.57 8.59
N LYS A 26 -0.08 -12.72 8.84
CA LYS A 26 0.47 -13.62 9.85
C LYS A 26 1.83 -14.18 9.44
N ASP A 27 2.13 -14.19 8.15
CA ASP A 27 3.37 -14.74 7.63
C ASP A 27 4.36 -13.68 7.18
N ALA A 28 3.99 -12.42 7.29
CA ALA A 28 4.81 -11.34 6.72
C ALA A 28 5.98 -10.98 7.63
N ASP A 29 7.11 -10.69 7.02
CA ASP A 29 8.28 -10.19 7.73
C ASP A 29 8.20 -8.67 7.73
N LEU A 30 7.94 -8.10 8.89
CA LEU A 30 7.85 -6.65 9.06
C LEU A 30 9.00 -6.12 9.92
N SER A 31 10.06 -6.90 10.05
CA SER A 31 11.19 -6.47 10.87
C SER A 31 11.87 -5.24 10.26
N PRO A 32 12.56 -4.44 11.08
CA PRO A 32 13.24 -3.25 10.57
C PRO A 32 14.29 -3.55 9.50
N SER A 33 14.80 -4.77 9.47
CA SER A 33 15.83 -5.14 8.51
C SER A 33 15.27 -5.85 7.28
N THR A 34 13.97 -6.04 7.19
CA THR A 34 13.42 -6.78 6.07
C THR A 34 13.60 -6.02 4.76
N THR A 35 13.80 -6.78 3.69
CA THR A 35 13.78 -6.24 2.34
C THR A 35 12.52 -6.64 1.60
N ASP A 36 11.62 -7.35 2.28
CA ASP A 36 10.39 -7.82 1.65
C ASP A 36 9.42 -6.69 1.32
N ILE A 37 9.46 -5.61 2.10
CA ILE A 37 8.55 -4.50 1.91
C ILE A 37 9.38 -3.21 1.91
N PRO A 38 9.19 -2.35 0.92
CA PRO A 38 9.98 -1.12 0.83
C PRO A 38 9.84 -0.23 2.06
N SER A 39 10.92 0.39 2.43
CA SER A 39 10.98 1.27 3.59
C SER A 39 11.61 2.59 3.21
N SER A 40 11.79 3.46 4.21
CA SER A 40 12.42 4.75 3.96
C SER A 40 13.87 4.63 3.48
N LYS A 41 14.48 3.47 3.71
CA LYS A 41 15.85 3.24 3.26
C LYS A 41 15.93 2.58 1.91
N SER A 42 14.81 2.26 1.31
CA SER A 42 14.80 1.61 0.00
C SER A 42 15.20 2.58 -1.10
N LYS A 43 15.77 2.01 -2.15
CA LYS A 43 16.12 2.75 -3.37
C LYS A 43 15.60 1.98 -4.55
N PRO A 44 14.65 2.55 -5.25
CA PRO A 44 14.05 3.86 -5.01
C PRO A 44 13.21 3.91 -3.75
N LYS A 45 12.74 5.11 -3.46
CA LYS A 45 12.02 5.40 -2.23
C LYS A 45 10.85 4.46 -2.00
N GLY A 46 10.62 4.11 -0.75
CA GLY A 46 9.57 3.19 -0.35
C GLY A 46 8.20 3.80 -0.15
N SER A 47 7.93 4.89 -0.86
CA SER A 47 6.60 5.50 -0.86
C SER A 47 5.66 4.71 -1.76
N GLY A 48 4.37 4.86 -1.53
CA GLY A 48 3.41 4.19 -2.38
C GLY A 48 2.04 4.06 -1.76
N ILE A 49 1.29 3.13 -2.32
CA ILE A 49 -0.07 2.85 -1.91
C ILE A 49 -0.14 1.43 -1.40
N TYR A 50 -0.94 1.21 -0.38
CA TYR A 50 -1.14 -0.13 0.14
C TYR A 50 -2.62 -0.37 0.36
N ALA A 51 -2.99 -1.63 0.37
CA ALA A 51 -4.36 -2.05 0.57
C ALA A 51 -4.39 -3.16 1.60
N LEU A 52 -5.41 -3.13 2.44
CA LEU A 52 -5.63 -4.15 3.46
C LEU A 52 -6.94 -4.84 3.13
N TYR A 53 -6.98 -6.16 3.30
CA TYR A 53 -8.14 -6.95 2.94
C TYR A 53 -8.60 -7.80 4.11
N ASP A 54 -9.91 -7.92 4.25
CA ASP A 54 -10.48 -8.89 5.19
C ASP A 54 -11.13 -10.01 4.38
N ASN A 55 -11.91 -10.84 5.04
CA ASN A 55 -12.52 -11.99 4.38
C ASN A 55 -13.60 -11.62 3.39
N HIS A 56 -14.04 -10.37 3.41
CA HIS A 56 -15.08 -9.89 2.51
C HIS A 56 -14.53 -9.01 1.39
N GLY A 57 -13.23 -8.77 1.39
CA GLY A 57 -12.61 -7.98 0.34
C GLY A 57 -11.82 -6.82 0.87
N LEU A 58 -11.82 -5.73 0.14
CA LEU A 58 -11.01 -4.57 0.47
C LEU A 58 -11.50 -3.91 1.76
N TYR A 59 -10.58 -3.75 2.70
CA TYR A 59 -10.88 -3.15 4.00
C TYR A 59 -10.38 -1.72 4.08
N TYR A 60 -9.20 -1.43 3.54
CA TYR A 60 -8.56 -0.12 3.71
C TYR A 60 -7.59 0.14 2.57
N VAL A 61 -7.51 1.38 2.14
CA VAL A 61 -6.48 1.81 1.20
C VAL A 61 -5.79 3.02 1.82
N GLY A 62 -4.48 3.02 1.78
CA GLY A 62 -3.73 4.14 2.30
C GLY A 62 -2.52 4.45 1.44
N LEU A 63 -1.89 5.56 1.77
CA LEU A 63 -0.66 5.93 1.10
C LEU A 63 0.40 6.26 2.13
N THR A 64 1.65 6.16 1.71
CA THR A 64 2.76 6.66 2.50
C THR A 64 3.71 7.40 1.58
N THR A 65 4.31 8.44 2.11
CA THR A 65 5.29 9.20 1.36
C THR A 65 6.71 8.77 1.66
N SER A 66 6.90 7.78 2.53
CA SER A 66 8.24 7.39 2.91
C SER A 66 8.44 5.89 3.11
N SER A 67 7.52 5.18 3.75
CA SER A 67 7.80 3.79 4.10
C SER A 67 6.54 2.95 4.13
N LEU A 68 6.40 2.11 3.12
CA LEU A 68 5.31 1.13 3.07
C LEU A 68 5.40 0.20 4.27
N ARG A 69 6.62 -0.26 4.60
CA ARG A 69 6.77 -1.17 5.73
C ARG A 69 6.28 -0.56 7.03
N SER A 70 6.64 0.68 7.29
CA SER A 70 6.24 1.32 8.54
C SER A 70 4.75 1.50 8.65
N ARG A 71 4.10 1.88 7.56
CA ARG A 71 2.65 2.07 7.60
C ARG A 71 1.91 0.76 7.79
N ILE A 72 2.34 -0.28 7.12
CA ILE A 72 1.71 -1.58 7.28
C ILE A 72 1.94 -2.10 8.70
N THR A 73 3.13 -1.87 9.23
CA THR A 73 3.43 -2.24 10.61
C THR A 73 2.51 -1.51 11.60
N GLN A 74 2.28 -0.22 11.38
CA GLN A 74 1.36 0.54 12.23
C GLN A 74 -0.04 -0.04 12.19
N HIS A 75 -0.52 -0.39 11.01
CA HIS A 75 -1.85 -0.98 10.90
C HIS A 75 -1.92 -2.34 11.59
N LYS A 76 -0.84 -3.11 11.52
CA LYS A 76 -0.80 -4.39 12.20
C LYS A 76 -0.93 -4.23 13.71
N GLN A 77 -0.34 -3.17 14.25
CA GLN A 77 -0.40 -2.92 15.69
C GLN A 77 -1.82 -2.63 16.17
N HIS A 78 -2.69 -2.19 15.26
CA HIS A 78 -4.08 -1.91 15.58
C HIS A 78 -5.03 -2.99 15.06
N ASN A 79 -4.50 -4.18 14.86
CA ASN A 79 -5.23 -5.31 14.29
C ASN A 79 -5.04 -6.54 15.17
N PRO A 80 -5.54 -6.50 16.42
CA PRO A 80 -5.28 -7.58 17.38
C PRO A 80 -5.83 -8.90 16.88
N ARG A 81 -4.99 -9.93 16.97
CA ARG A 81 -5.34 -11.28 16.55
C ARG A 81 -5.78 -11.32 15.09
N PHE A 82 -5.37 -10.34 14.30
CA PHE A 82 -5.69 -10.26 12.88
C PHE A 82 -7.19 -10.33 12.61
N LYS A 83 -7.98 -9.66 13.47
CA LYS A 83 -9.42 -9.74 13.34
C LYS A 83 -9.99 -8.74 12.35
N LYS A 84 -9.31 -7.62 12.13
CA LYS A 84 -9.84 -6.59 11.25
C LYS A 84 -9.50 -6.82 9.80
N TRP A 85 -8.29 -7.25 9.54
CA TRP A 85 -7.85 -7.55 8.19
C TRP A 85 -6.77 -8.63 8.25
N GLN A 86 -6.64 -9.40 7.19
CA GLN A 86 -5.78 -10.57 7.21
C GLN A 86 -4.72 -10.58 6.11
N ARG A 87 -4.92 -9.82 5.04
CA ARG A 87 -3.98 -9.78 3.92
C ARG A 87 -3.73 -8.36 3.52
N PHE A 88 -2.62 -8.13 2.84
CA PHE A 88 -2.30 -6.79 2.36
C PHE A 88 -1.57 -6.86 1.03
N SER A 89 -1.64 -5.74 0.32
CA SER A 89 -0.88 -5.54 -0.91
C SER A 89 -0.16 -4.21 -0.79
N TRP A 90 0.94 -4.07 -1.50
CA TRP A 90 1.61 -2.78 -1.56
C TRP A 90 2.12 -2.53 -2.97
N TYR A 91 2.17 -1.26 -3.32
CA TYR A 91 2.60 -0.80 -4.64
C TYR A 91 3.56 0.35 -4.42
N GLN A 92 4.82 0.12 -4.78
CA GLN A 92 5.85 1.13 -4.60
C GLN A 92 5.79 2.15 -5.71
N ILE A 93 5.57 3.39 -5.34
CA ILE A 93 5.45 4.51 -6.28
C ILE A 93 6.41 5.58 -5.82
N PRO A 94 7.65 5.58 -6.33
CA PRO A 94 8.67 6.50 -5.83
C PRO A 94 8.38 7.96 -6.11
N ASN A 95 7.66 8.25 -7.19
CA ASN A 95 7.34 9.63 -7.52
C ASN A 95 6.09 10.07 -6.78
N LEU A 96 6.28 10.90 -5.75
CA LEU A 96 5.20 11.31 -4.87
C LEU A 96 4.09 12.09 -5.55
N LYS A 97 4.39 12.65 -6.68
CA LYS A 97 3.40 13.41 -7.42
C LYS A 97 2.21 12.54 -7.84
N TYR A 98 2.40 11.22 -7.95
CA TYR A 98 1.32 10.35 -8.36
C TYR A 98 0.55 9.71 -7.21
N THR A 99 1.16 9.58 -6.03
CA THR A 99 0.56 8.76 -4.97
C THR A 99 -0.74 9.33 -4.45
N LYS A 100 -0.80 10.63 -4.20
CA LYS A 100 -1.98 11.22 -3.59
C LYS A 100 -3.19 11.18 -4.51
N ASP A 101 -2.98 11.46 -5.78
CA ASP A 101 -4.10 11.45 -6.71
C ASP A 101 -4.60 10.04 -6.96
N MET A 102 -3.70 9.07 -7.01
CA MET A 102 -4.09 7.69 -7.20
C MET A 102 -4.87 7.18 -6.00
N GLU A 103 -4.41 7.48 -4.81
CA GLU A 103 -5.14 7.07 -3.61
C GLU A 103 -6.53 7.68 -3.59
N SER A 104 -6.61 8.97 -3.86
CA SER A 104 -7.89 9.65 -3.83
C SER A 104 -8.86 9.10 -4.86
N ALA A 105 -8.37 8.78 -6.03
CA ALA A 105 -9.21 8.19 -7.06
C ALA A 105 -9.73 6.82 -6.64
N ILE A 106 -8.86 6.00 -6.09
CA ILE A 106 -9.25 4.66 -5.64
C ILE A 106 -10.30 4.75 -4.54
N LEU A 107 -10.11 5.64 -3.58
CA LEU A 107 -11.05 5.78 -2.48
C LEU A 107 -12.43 6.24 -2.96
N ARG A 108 -12.46 7.06 -3.99
CA ARG A 108 -13.74 7.50 -4.51
C ARG A 108 -14.47 6.40 -5.26
N ILE A 109 -13.73 5.50 -5.86
CA ILE A 109 -14.33 4.42 -6.62
C ILE A 109 -14.79 3.28 -5.71
N VAL A 110 -13.94 2.85 -4.78
CA VAL A 110 -14.21 1.64 -4.00
C VAL A 110 -14.64 1.90 -2.57
N ASN A 111 -14.30 3.06 -2.02
CA ASN A 111 -14.76 3.48 -0.70
C ASN A 111 -14.66 2.37 0.35
N PRO A 112 -13.47 1.88 0.67
CA PRO A 112 -13.32 0.76 1.61
C PRO A 112 -13.89 1.09 2.98
N LYS A 113 -14.43 0.09 3.63
CA LYS A 113 -15.11 0.31 4.92
C LYS A 113 -14.19 0.74 6.05
N GLY A 114 -12.91 0.43 5.95
CA GLY A 114 -11.95 0.84 6.98
C GLY A 114 -11.45 2.25 6.85
N ASN A 115 -11.78 2.93 5.76
CA ASN A 115 -11.34 4.30 5.53
C ASN A 115 -12.38 5.27 6.03
N LYS A 116 -11.92 6.33 6.70
CA LYS A 116 -12.83 7.34 7.24
C LYS A 116 -12.92 8.56 6.36
N VAL A 117 -11.92 8.79 5.54
CA VAL A 117 -11.94 9.90 4.59
C VAL A 117 -11.59 9.35 3.23
N LYS A 118 -12.00 10.06 2.20
CA LYS A 118 -11.84 9.58 0.85
C LYS A 118 -10.65 10.18 0.11
N GLY A 119 -9.73 10.76 0.84
CA GLY A 119 -8.58 11.37 0.21
C GLY A 119 -8.79 12.84 0.02
N LYS A 120 -7.87 13.46 -0.69
CA LYS A 120 -7.79 14.91 -0.72
C LYS A 120 -8.10 15.55 -2.05
N LEU A 121 -8.64 14.80 -2.98
CA LEU A 121 -9.05 15.41 -4.23
C LEU A 121 -10.18 16.38 -3.96
N LYS A 122 -10.09 17.53 -4.56
CA LYS A 122 -11.16 18.48 -4.45
C LYS A 122 -12.36 17.97 -5.18
N LYS A 123 -13.51 18.15 -4.56
CA LYS A 123 -14.72 17.83 -5.25
C LYS A 123 -14.99 18.83 -6.32
N ARG A 124 -15.41 18.34 -7.46
CA ARG A 124 -15.84 19.22 -8.51
C ARG A 124 -17.30 19.12 -8.66
N LYS A 125 -17.91 20.23 -8.87
CA LYS A 125 -19.32 20.24 -9.20
C LYS A 125 -19.47 19.91 -10.64
N ILE A 126 -20.33 19.01 -10.91
CA ILE A 126 -20.52 18.57 -12.27
C ILE A 126 -21.80 19.09 -12.84
#